data_565cbc6d3b7b1b6cdd9d2daa52bb126b
#
_entry.id   565cbc6d3b7b1b6cdd9d2daa52bb126b
#
_cell.length_a   1.000
_cell.length_b   1.000
_cell.length_c   1.000
_cell.angle_alpha   90.00
_cell.angle_beta   90.00
_cell.angle_gamma   90.00
#
_symmetry.space_group_name_H-M   'P 1'
#
loop_
_entity.id
_entity.type
_entity.pdbx_description
1 polymer ?
#
loop_
_entity_poly.entity_id
_entity_poly.type
_entity_poly.pdbx_seq_one_letter_code
_entity_poly.pdbx_strand_id
1 'polypeptide(L)'
;MQTDSTEAIRLIQIGLDSLGHAPGVIDGRWGVRTARALRQLIAANGRSASLAPQGPLPWITEAKTALGRNEARDRTWLMDWLKRDGRSLGDPAKNPWCGDFVETCIRMGLPNEPLLGAVGTNPYWARNWLLFGQDVKPVTGAVLVFERGSGGHVGFAVGQDDTHFFVLGGNQSDAVTIARIAKSRLLGARWPSTYPPRQQRLLTMKPGEFLATTNEI
;
A
#
# COMPACT_ATOMS: atom_id res chain seq x y z
N MET A 1 18.36 28.82 9.43
CA MET A 1 19.72 28.34 9.74
C MET A 1 20.14 27.41 8.62
N GLN A 2 20.99 27.87 7.70
CA GLN A 2 21.67 27.00 6.75
C GLN A 2 22.79 26.30 7.53
N THR A 3 22.62 25.01 7.78
CA THR A 3 23.74 24.17 8.25
C THR A 3 24.75 24.13 7.13
N ASP A 4 25.96 24.60 7.39
CA ASP A 4 27.07 24.51 6.44
C ASP A 4 27.27 23.03 6.08
N SER A 5 27.25 22.72 4.78
CA SER A 5 27.45 21.35 4.28
C SER A 5 28.75 20.73 4.80
N THR A 6 29.76 21.52 5.10
CA THR A 6 31.04 21.12 5.68
C THR A 6 30.85 20.55 7.09
N GLU A 7 30.04 21.19 7.93
CA GLU A 7 29.74 20.71 9.28
C GLU A 7 28.90 19.43 9.27
N ALA A 8 27.92 19.34 8.39
CA ALA A 8 27.12 18.13 8.22
C ALA A 8 27.99 16.92 7.79
N ILE A 9 28.94 17.12 6.85
CA ILE A 9 29.87 16.08 6.43
C ILE A 9 30.81 15.69 7.57
N ARG A 10 31.29 16.65 8.35
CA ARG A 10 32.14 16.39 9.52
C ARG A 10 31.43 15.52 10.56
N LEU A 11 30.17 15.80 10.87
CA LEU A 11 29.35 14.98 11.77
C LEU A 11 29.16 13.54 11.26
N ILE A 12 28.96 13.37 9.94
CA ILE A 12 28.90 12.05 9.30
C ILE A 12 30.24 11.32 9.46
N GLN A 13 31.37 11.98 9.22
CA GLN A 13 32.71 11.38 9.40
C GLN A 13 32.95 10.94 10.84
N ILE A 14 32.61 11.77 11.82
CA ILE A 14 32.70 11.43 13.26
C ILE A 14 31.83 10.21 13.57
N GLY A 15 30.59 10.17 13.10
CA GLY A 15 29.69 9.02 13.28
C GLY A 15 30.23 7.74 12.68
N LEU A 16 30.80 7.78 11.48
CA LEU A 16 31.41 6.62 10.81
C LEU A 16 32.63 6.11 11.59
N ASP A 17 33.47 7.01 12.08
CA ASP A 17 34.67 6.66 12.85
C ASP A 17 34.29 6.02 14.19
N SER A 18 33.32 6.60 14.91
CA SER A 18 32.83 6.06 16.19
C SER A 18 32.18 4.67 16.06
N LEU A 19 31.69 4.32 14.87
CA LEU A 19 31.13 3.00 14.53
C LEU A 19 32.18 2.02 13.97
N GLY A 20 33.46 2.39 13.97
CA GLY A 20 34.56 1.55 13.52
C GLY A 20 34.75 1.50 11.99
N HIS A 21 34.10 2.41 11.24
CA HIS A 21 34.28 2.56 9.79
C HIS A 21 35.24 3.72 9.54
N ALA A 22 36.38 3.46 8.91
CA ALA A 22 37.43 4.45 8.68
C ALA A 22 37.08 5.48 7.58
N PRO A 23 36.52 6.65 7.88
CA PRO A 23 36.12 7.66 6.88
C PRO A 23 37.31 8.44 6.30
N GLY A 24 38.50 8.27 6.84
CA GLY A 24 39.67 9.07 6.59
C GLY A 24 39.76 10.27 7.54
N VAL A 25 40.35 11.38 7.07
CA VAL A 25 40.46 12.61 7.86
C VAL A 25 39.08 13.21 8.11
N ILE A 26 38.80 13.61 9.33
CA ILE A 26 37.54 14.29 9.71
C ILE A 26 37.68 15.80 9.42
N ASP A 27 37.54 16.13 8.15
CA ASP A 27 37.80 17.47 7.62
C ASP A 27 36.55 18.18 7.07
N GLY A 28 35.38 17.50 7.13
CA GLY A 28 34.13 18.02 6.58
C GLY A 28 34.07 17.98 5.04
N ARG A 29 34.99 17.24 4.38
CA ARG A 29 35.00 17.07 2.93
C ARG A 29 34.51 15.68 2.55
N TRP A 30 33.59 15.61 1.61
CA TRP A 30 33.11 14.35 1.09
C TRP A 30 34.11 13.75 0.11
N GLY A 31 34.88 12.76 0.57
CA GLY A 31 35.87 12.09 -0.23
C GLY A 31 35.57 10.61 -0.46
N VAL A 32 36.42 9.95 -1.26
CA VAL A 32 36.29 8.52 -1.61
C VAL A 32 36.30 7.64 -0.34
N ARG A 33 37.09 7.98 0.68
CA ARG A 33 37.18 7.23 1.95
C ARG A 33 35.87 7.37 2.75
N THR A 34 35.32 8.57 2.88
CA THR A 34 34.03 8.82 3.54
C THR A 34 32.90 8.04 2.84
N ALA A 35 32.85 8.10 1.50
CA ALA A 35 31.86 7.37 0.71
C ALA A 35 32.01 5.84 0.84
N ARG A 36 33.25 5.32 0.93
CA ARG A 36 33.53 3.90 1.16
C ARG A 36 33.10 3.45 2.56
N ALA A 37 33.43 4.22 3.59
CA ALA A 37 33.07 3.95 4.99
C ALA A 37 31.54 3.90 5.15
N LEU A 38 30.82 4.83 4.53
CA LEU A 38 29.35 4.81 4.53
C LEU A 38 28.77 3.56 3.83
N ARG A 39 29.32 3.18 2.67
CA ARG A 39 28.90 1.93 2.01
C ARG A 39 29.18 0.69 2.85
N GLN A 40 30.30 0.65 3.58
CA GLN A 40 30.63 -0.45 4.49
C GLN A 40 29.65 -0.51 5.68
N LEU A 41 29.31 0.65 6.28
CA LEU A 41 28.30 0.72 7.33
C LEU A 41 26.95 0.19 6.83
N ILE A 42 26.48 0.63 5.65
CA ILE A 42 25.24 0.17 5.02
C ILE A 42 25.27 -1.35 4.78
N ALA A 43 26.38 -1.88 4.27
CA ALA A 43 26.54 -3.30 3.99
C ALA A 43 26.63 -4.15 5.28
N ALA A 44 27.35 -3.68 6.30
CA ALA A 44 27.53 -4.39 7.57
C ALA A 44 26.22 -4.48 8.38
N ASN A 45 25.35 -3.46 8.29
CA ASN A 45 24.07 -3.49 8.98
C ASN A 45 23.01 -4.35 8.28
N GLY A 46 23.31 -4.99 7.11
CA GLY A 46 22.40 -5.91 6.40
C GLY A 46 21.03 -5.35 6.08
N ARG A 47 20.81 -4.11 6.48
CA ARG A 47 19.64 -3.31 6.23
C ARG A 47 20.03 -2.34 5.11
N SER A 48 19.66 -2.68 3.91
CA SER A 48 19.05 -1.62 3.14
C SER A 48 18.05 -0.99 4.09
N ALA A 49 18.40 0.13 4.70
CA ALA A 49 17.42 0.95 5.40
C ALA A 49 16.45 1.37 4.30
N SER A 50 15.45 0.53 4.09
CA SER A 50 14.28 0.90 3.35
C SER A 50 13.79 2.16 4.05
N LEU A 51 13.91 3.31 3.40
CA LEU A 51 13.27 4.56 3.79
C LEU A 51 11.73 4.43 3.65
N ALA A 52 11.23 3.20 3.65
CA ALA A 52 9.82 2.93 3.69
C ALA A 52 9.27 3.53 4.99
N PRO A 53 8.29 4.42 4.92
CA PRO A 53 7.68 5.01 6.11
C PRO A 53 7.25 3.89 7.06
N GLN A 54 7.74 3.93 8.32
CA GLN A 54 7.45 2.90 9.33
C GLN A 54 6.01 3.01 9.88
N GLY A 55 5.32 4.11 9.56
CA GLY A 55 3.95 4.39 9.98
C GLY A 55 2.88 3.55 9.28
N PRO A 56 1.61 3.68 9.67
CA PRO A 56 0.49 3.06 8.97
C PRO A 56 0.47 3.51 7.50
N LEU A 57 0.03 2.61 6.61
CA LEU A 57 -0.11 2.91 5.18
C LEU A 57 -1.26 3.91 4.99
N PRO A 58 -1.05 5.08 4.35
CA PRO A 58 -2.07 6.12 4.26
C PRO A 58 -3.39 5.63 3.64
N TRP A 59 -3.33 4.86 2.54
CA TRP A 59 -4.53 4.30 1.88
C TRP A 59 -5.23 3.22 2.72
N ILE A 60 -4.50 2.48 3.56
CA ILE A 60 -5.11 1.52 4.51
C ILE A 60 -5.75 2.26 5.68
N THR A 61 -5.15 3.36 6.13
CA THR A 61 -5.76 4.24 7.14
C THR A 61 -7.07 4.79 6.61
N GLU A 62 -7.10 5.27 5.37
CA GLU A 62 -8.30 5.76 4.71
C GLU A 62 -9.37 4.66 4.58
N ALA A 63 -8.99 3.47 4.09
CA ALA A 63 -9.89 2.33 3.96
C ALA A 63 -10.56 1.93 5.30
N LYS A 64 -9.82 1.99 6.40
CA LYS A 64 -10.33 1.68 7.74
C LYS A 64 -11.37 2.68 8.23
N THR A 65 -11.40 3.91 7.74
CA THR A 65 -12.43 4.90 8.13
C THR A 65 -13.83 4.46 7.70
N ALA A 66 -13.92 3.66 6.63
CA ALA A 66 -15.17 3.15 6.09
C ALA A 66 -15.52 1.73 6.58
N LEU A 67 -14.63 1.07 7.35
CA LEU A 67 -14.83 -0.32 7.78
C LEU A 67 -16.15 -0.48 8.54
N GLY A 68 -16.96 -1.48 8.15
CA GLY A 68 -18.27 -1.77 8.71
C GLY A 68 -19.42 -0.97 8.10
N ARG A 69 -19.17 -0.04 7.18
CA ARG A 69 -20.21 0.66 6.44
C ARG A 69 -20.89 -0.27 5.44
N ASN A 70 -22.22 -0.20 5.40
CA ASN A 70 -23.07 -1.03 4.55
C ASN A 70 -23.89 -0.16 3.60
N GLU A 71 -24.01 -0.55 2.34
CA GLU A 71 -24.63 0.27 1.29
C GLU A 71 -26.14 0.54 1.52
N ALA A 72 -26.86 -0.36 2.18
CA ALA A 72 -28.26 -0.13 2.50
C ALA A 72 -28.42 0.78 3.73
N ARG A 73 -27.71 0.46 4.83
CA ARG A 73 -27.81 1.18 6.10
C ARG A 73 -27.13 2.55 6.06
N ASP A 74 -25.96 2.64 5.43
CA ASP A 74 -25.09 3.83 5.45
C ASP A 74 -24.99 4.48 4.06
N ARG A 75 -26.00 4.30 3.20
CA ARG A 75 -25.98 4.68 1.79
C ARG A 75 -25.53 6.10 1.52
N THR A 76 -26.15 7.08 2.18
CA THR A 76 -25.81 8.51 2.00
C THR A 76 -24.35 8.76 2.37
N TRP A 77 -23.91 8.23 3.53
CA TRP A 77 -22.54 8.36 3.98
C TRP A 77 -21.55 7.74 2.98
N LEU A 78 -21.82 6.53 2.47
CA LEU A 78 -21.00 5.87 1.46
C LEU A 78 -20.92 6.64 0.15
N MET A 79 -22.04 7.16 -0.33
CA MET A 79 -22.08 8.00 -1.53
C MET A 79 -21.20 9.25 -1.37
N ASP A 80 -21.25 9.91 -0.23
CA ASP A 80 -20.43 11.09 0.05
C ASP A 80 -18.96 10.72 0.23
N TRP A 81 -18.67 9.59 0.89
CA TRP A 81 -17.31 9.10 1.11
C TRP A 81 -16.65 8.70 -0.22
N LEU A 82 -17.33 7.98 -1.10
CA LEU A 82 -16.83 7.57 -2.41
C LEU A 82 -16.59 8.74 -3.37
N LYS A 83 -17.21 9.91 -3.13
CA LYS A 83 -17.00 11.13 -3.94
C LYS A 83 -15.87 12.03 -3.45
N ARG A 84 -15.20 11.70 -2.36
CA ARG A 84 -14.19 12.58 -1.73
C ARG A 84 -12.98 12.83 -2.62
N ASP A 85 -12.68 11.93 -3.53
CA ASP A 85 -11.62 12.08 -4.53
C ASP A 85 -12.04 12.87 -5.78
N GLY A 86 -13.28 13.38 -5.81
CA GLY A 86 -13.87 14.12 -6.92
C GLY A 86 -14.52 13.25 -7.99
N ARG A 87 -14.57 11.93 -7.82
CA ARG A 87 -15.15 10.96 -8.76
C ARG A 87 -16.07 9.98 -8.03
N SER A 88 -16.95 9.32 -8.75
CA SER A 88 -17.75 8.21 -8.21
C SER A 88 -18.46 7.48 -9.34
N LEU A 89 -18.64 6.17 -9.20
CA LEU A 89 -19.52 5.37 -10.07
C LEU A 89 -21.01 5.65 -9.80
N GLY A 90 -21.34 6.36 -8.74
CA GLY A 90 -22.68 6.73 -8.35
C GLY A 90 -23.20 5.95 -7.14
N ASP A 91 -24.45 5.51 -7.21
CA ASP A 91 -25.14 4.85 -6.11
C ASP A 91 -24.57 3.44 -5.85
N PRO A 92 -23.96 3.18 -4.67
CA PRO A 92 -23.37 1.88 -4.36
C PRO A 92 -24.40 0.75 -4.34
N ALA A 93 -25.66 1.01 -3.99
CA ALA A 93 -26.71 0.00 -4.03
C ALA A 93 -27.14 -0.40 -5.46
N LYS A 94 -26.60 0.24 -6.49
CA LYS A 94 -26.94 -0.01 -7.90
C LYS A 94 -25.73 -0.40 -8.75
N ASN A 95 -24.53 -0.16 -8.25
CA ASN A 95 -23.29 -0.33 -9.00
C ASN A 95 -22.25 -1.10 -8.17
N PRO A 96 -21.49 -2.02 -8.77
CA PRO A 96 -20.36 -2.65 -8.09
C PRO A 96 -19.28 -1.61 -7.76
N TRP A 97 -19.02 -1.36 -6.50
CA TRP A 97 -18.18 -0.24 -6.04
C TRP A 97 -16.84 -0.65 -5.41
N CYS A 98 -16.38 -1.91 -5.61
CA CYS A 98 -15.08 -2.32 -5.09
C CYS A 98 -13.91 -1.52 -5.70
N GLY A 99 -13.97 -1.21 -7.01
CA GLY A 99 -12.97 -0.39 -7.69
C GLY A 99 -13.02 1.08 -7.26
N ASP A 100 -14.22 1.65 -7.09
CA ASP A 100 -14.46 3.01 -6.59
C ASP A 100 -13.89 3.18 -5.16
N PHE A 101 -14.13 2.18 -4.29
CA PHE A 101 -13.55 2.13 -2.95
C PHE A 101 -12.02 2.19 -2.96
N VAL A 102 -11.36 1.39 -3.80
CA VAL A 102 -9.90 1.37 -3.89
C VAL A 102 -9.38 2.70 -4.48
N GLU A 103 -10.04 3.28 -5.49
CA GLU A 103 -9.69 4.59 -6.05
C GLU A 103 -9.73 5.67 -4.97
N THR A 104 -10.83 5.78 -4.24
CA THR A 104 -10.98 6.77 -3.16
C THR A 104 -9.86 6.61 -2.12
N CYS A 105 -9.58 5.38 -1.67
CA CYS A 105 -8.52 5.14 -0.70
C CYS A 105 -7.13 5.58 -1.21
N ILE A 106 -6.80 5.25 -2.46
CA ILE A 106 -5.51 5.60 -3.07
C ILE A 106 -5.41 7.10 -3.25
N ARG A 107 -6.41 7.76 -3.84
CA ARG A 107 -6.37 9.21 -4.08
C ARG A 107 -6.35 10.03 -2.80
N MET A 108 -7.09 9.63 -1.78
CA MET A 108 -7.11 10.32 -0.49
C MET A 108 -5.83 10.07 0.31
N GLY A 109 -5.31 8.84 0.28
CA GLY A 109 -4.09 8.46 1.00
C GLY A 109 -2.79 8.88 0.31
N LEU A 110 -2.78 8.94 -1.01
CA LEU A 110 -1.63 9.24 -1.87
C LEU A 110 -2.04 10.21 -3.00
N PRO A 111 -2.26 11.49 -2.73
CA PRO A 111 -2.80 12.44 -3.72
C PRO A 111 -1.94 12.59 -4.99
N ASN A 112 -0.65 12.27 -4.92
CA ASN A 112 0.29 12.35 -6.04
C ASN A 112 0.52 11.01 -6.75
N GLU A 113 -0.18 9.91 -6.35
CA GLU A 113 -0.04 8.62 -7.02
C GLU A 113 -0.75 8.65 -8.38
N PRO A 114 -0.04 8.39 -9.48
CA PRO A 114 -0.64 8.43 -10.80
C PRO A 114 -1.51 7.19 -11.05
N LEU A 115 -2.75 7.40 -11.46
CA LEU A 115 -3.59 6.37 -12.05
C LEU A 115 -3.53 6.50 -13.58
N LEU A 116 -2.79 5.61 -14.23
CA LEU A 116 -2.48 5.70 -15.67
C LEU A 116 -3.26 4.66 -16.50
N GLY A 117 -3.41 4.95 -17.80
CA GLY A 117 -4.05 4.02 -18.73
C GLY A 117 -5.48 3.66 -18.33
N ALA A 118 -5.85 2.38 -18.45
CA ALA A 118 -7.21 1.92 -18.19
C ALA A 118 -7.65 2.11 -16.73
N VAL A 119 -6.75 2.00 -15.75
CA VAL A 119 -7.11 2.27 -14.34
C VAL A 119 -7.41 3.74 -14.10
N GLY A 120 -6.75 4.66 -14.83
CA GLY A 120 -7.02 6.09 -14.76
C GLY A 120 -8.33 6.51 -15.43
N THR A 121 -8.72 5.83 -16.52
CA THR A 121 -9.97 6.13 -17.25
C THR A 121 -11.18 5.42 -16.66
N ASN A 122 -11.02 4.19 -16.17
CA ASN A 122 -12.09 3.39 -15.58
C ASN A 122 -11.56 2.59 -14.37
N PRO A 123 -11.37 3.21 -13.21
CA PRO A 123 -10.96 2.54 -11.97
C PRO A 123 -12.04 1.62 -11.41
N TYR A 124 -13.29 1.80 -11.84
CA TYR A 124 -14.45 1.01 -11.41
C TYR A 124 -14.40 -0.45 -11.86
N TRP A 125 -13.70 -0.73 -12.99
CA TRP A 125 -13.48 -2.09 -13.46
C TRP A 125 -12.31 -2.73 -12.72
N ALA A 126 -12.60 -3.66 -11.81
CA ALA A 126 -11.62 -4.25 -10.90
C ALA A 126 -10.35 -4.77 -11.59
N ARG A 127 -10.46 -5.39 -12.79
CA ARG A 127 -9.31 -5.93 -13.53
C ARG A 127 -8.36 -4.85 -14.07
N ASN A 128 -8.81 -3.59 -14.21
CA ASN A 128 -7.93 -2.49 -14.62
C ASN A 128 -6.85 -2.22 -13.55
N TRP A 129 -7.09 -2.58 -12.30
CA TRP A 129 -6.11 -2.45 -11.21
C TRP A 129 -4.88 -3.33 -11.39
N LEU A 130 -4.89 -4.30 -12.32
CA LEU A 130 -3.68 -5.02 -12.74
C LEU A 130 -2.65 -4.10 -13.40
N LEU A 131 -3.04 -2.93 -13.86
CA LEU A 131 -2.17 -1.91 -14.47
C LEU A 131 -1.71 -0.83 -13.48
N PHE A 132 -2.16 -0.90 -12.22
CA PHE A 132 -1.82 0.08 -11.19
C PHE A 132 -0.36 -0.07 -10.74
N GLY A 133 0.34 1.08 -10.60
CA GLY A 133 1.65 1.16 -9.96
C GLY A 133 2.64 0.09 -10.45
N GLN A 134 3.25 -0.64 -9.51
CA GLN A 134 4.24 -1.69 -9.79
C GLN A 134 3.78 -3.07 -9.34
N ASP A 135 4.27 -4.11 -10.01
CA ASP A 135 4.01 -5.50 -9.64
C ASP A 135 4.76 -5.87 -8.36
N VAL A 136 4.09 -6.58 -7.45
CA VAL A 136 4.71 -7.04 -6.19
C VAL A 136 4.20 -8.43 -5.83
N LYS A 137 4.93 -9.14 -4.97
CA LYS A 137 4.35 -10.27 -4.23
C LYS A 137 3.33 -9.74 -3.23
N PRO A 138 2.28 -10.51 -2.89
CA PRO A 138 1.32 -10.09 -1.88
C PRO A 138 1.99 -9.73 -0.55
N VAL A 139 1.86 -8.47 -0.14
CA VAL A 139 2.35 -7.90 1.13
C VAL A 139 1.23 -7.09 1.76
N THR A 140 1.31 -6.81 3.06
CA THR A 140 0.31 -6.00 3.75
C THR A 140 0.16 -4.64 3.08
N GLY A 141 -1.07 -4.30 2.66
CA GLY A 141 -1.41 -3.07 1.97
C GLY A 141 -1.36 -3.14 0.45
N ALA A 142 -0.87 -4.22 -0.16
CA ALA A 142 -0.92 -4.39 -1.61
C ALA A 142 -2.37 -4.40 -2.11
N VAL A 143 -2.60 -3.81 -3.26
CA VAL A 143 -3.84 -3.93 -4.02
C VAL A 143 -3.88 -5.32 -4.63
N LEU A 144 -4.84 -6.15 -4.23
CA LEU A 144 -5.04 -7.50 -4.78
C LEU A 144 -6.22 -7.48 -5.74
N VAL A 145 -6.01 -8.07 -6.91
CA VAL A 145 -7.03 -8.21 -7.95
C VAL A 145 -7.37 -9.69 -8.10
N PHE A 146 -8.65 -10.01 -8.03
CA PHE A 146 -9.16 -11.38 -8.07
C PHE A 146 -10.08 -11.61 -9.25
N GLU A 147 -10.09 -12.83 -9.73
CA GLU A 147 -11.11 -13.32 -10.64
C GLU A 147 -12.46 -13.47 -9.92
N ARG A 148 -13.55 -13.05 -10.60
CA ARG A 148 -14.91 -13.22 -10.15
C ARG A 148 -15.83 -13.33 -11.36
N GLY A 149 -16.19 -14.56 -11.73
CA GLY A 149 -16.92 -14.81 -12.97
C GLY A 149 -16.26 -14.15 -14.18
N SER A 150 -17.04 -13.45 -15.01
CA SER A 150 -16.51 -12.66 -16.13
C SER A 150 -15.87 -11.33 -15.71
N GLY A 151 -16.11 -10.89 -14.48
CA GLY A 151 -15.59 -9.65 -13.90
C GLY A 151 -14.35 -9.87 -13.02
N GLY A 152 -14.27 -9.10 -11.95
CA GLY A 152 -13.20 -9.17 -10.98
C GLY A 152 -13.63 -8.56 -9.64
N HIS A 153 -12.77 -8.74 -8.64
CA HIS A 153 -12.84 -8.03 -7.37
C HIS A 153 -11.49 -7.40 -7.05
N VAL A 154 -11.48 -6.30 -6.32
CA VAL A 154 -10.27 -5.60 -5.91
C VAL A 154 -10.37 -5.10 -4.48
N GLY A 155 -9.27 -5.18 -3.74
CA GLY A 155 -9.17 -4.69 -2.37
C GLY A 155 -7.73 -4.77 -1.86
N PHE A 156 -7.53 -4.51 -0.59
CA PHE A 156 -6.20 -4.41 0.02
C PHE A 156 -5.87 -5.64 0.88
N ALA A 157 -4.70 -6.20 0.69
CA ALA A 157 -4.19 -7.29 1.50
C ALA A 157 -3.97 -6.85 2.95
N VAL A 158 -4.56 -7.54 3.92
CA VAL A 158 -4.34 -7.26 5.36
C VAL A 158 -3.82 -8.48 6.11
N GLY A 159 -3.94 -9.68 5.55
CA GLY A 159 -3.45 -10.92 6.10
C GLY A 159 -3.63 -12.10 5.16
N GLN A 160 -3.26 -13.29 5.62
CA GLN A 160 -3.47 -14.55 4.89
C GLN A 160 -3.54 -15.73 5.84
N ASP A 161 -4.11 -16.84 5.37
CA ASP A 161 -3.88 -18.18 5.87
C ASP A 161 -3.26 -19.06 4.76
N ASP A 162 -3.26 -20.36 4.91
CA ASP A 162 -2.63 -21.28 3.94
C ASP A 162 -3.30 -21.20 2.56
N THR A 163 -4.60 -20.99 2.50
CA THR A 163 -5.42 -21.10 1.27
C THR A 163 -6.05 -19.79 0.82
N HIS A 164 -6.11 -18.76 1.69
CA HIS A 164 -6.82 -17.49 1.41
C HIS A 164 -6.00 -16.27 1.79
N PHE A 165 -6.35 -15.14 1.16
CA PHE A 165 -6.02 -13.81 1.62
C PHE A 165 -7.17 -13.23 2.45
N PHE A 166 -6.82 -12.42 3.45
CA PHE A 166 -7.76 -11.52 4.13
C PHE A 166 -7.67 -10.16 3.45
N VAL A 167 -8.79 -9.70 2.89
CA VAL A 167 -8.86 -8.55 1.98
C VAL A 167 -9.79 -7.50 2.55
N LEU A 168 -9.25 -6.32 2.88
CA LEU A 168 -10.05 -5.15 3.20
C LEU A 168 -10.55 -4.52 1.90
N GLY A 169 -11.86 -4.52 1.67
CA GLY A 169 -12.45 -4.03 0.43
C GLY A 169 -13.87 -3.56 0.59
N GLY A 170 -14.31 -2.78 -0.38
CA GLY A 170 -15.70 -2.37 -0.56
C GLY A 170 -16.48 -3.39 -1.37
N ASN A 171 -17.80 -3.32 -1.29
CA ASN A 171 -18.72 -4.20 -2.00
C ASN A 171 -18.48 -5.69 -1.70
N GLN A 172 -18.19 -5.99 -0.44
CA GLN A 172 -18.02 -7.34 0.09
C GLN A 172 -19.22 -7.63 1.00
N SER A 173 -20.22 -8.36 0.48
CA SER A 173 -21.55 -8.53 1.09
C SER A 173 -22.17 -7.15 1.40
N ASP A 174 -22.22 -6.30 0.37
CA ASP A 174 -22.82 -4.96 0.38
C ASP A 174 -22.20 -4.00 1.42
N ALA A 175 -20.95 -4.25 1.81
CA ALA A 175 -20.30 -3.50 2.88
C ALA A 175 -18.78 -3.34 2.65
N VAL A 176 -18.17 -2.48 3.47
CA VAL A 176 -16.71 -2.45 3.65
C VAL A 176 -16.35 -3.44 4.76
N THR A 177 -15.71 -4.53 4.39
CA THR A 177 -15.36 -5.60 5.33
C THR A 177 -13.94 -6.11 5.08
N ILE A 178 -13.49 -7.02 5.95
CA ILE A 178 -12.33 -7.87 5.68
C ILE A 178 -12.88 -9.25 5.27
N ALA A 179 -12.79 -9.55 3.97
CA ALA A 179 -13.26 -10.80 3.39
C ALA A 179 -12.12 -11.81 3.25
N ARG A 180 -12.44 -13.10 3.37
CA ARG A 180 -11.52 -14.20 3.16
C ARG A 180 -11.67 -14.73 1.74
N ILE A 181 -10.70 -14.43 0.84
CA ILE A 181 -10.75 -14.74 -0.59
C ILE A 181 -9.68 -15.76 -0.97
N ALA A 182 -10.06 -16.80 -1.70
CA ALA A 182 -9.16 -17.90 -2.09
C ALA A 182 -7.94 -17.40 -2.90
N LYS A 183 -6.75 -17.88 -2.55
CA LYS A 183 -5.50 -17.55 -3.25
C LYS A 183 -5.51 -17.97 -4.72
N SER A 184 -6.23 -19.06 -5.04
CA SER A 184 -6.39 -19.54 -6.41
C SER A 184 -7.11 -18.56 -7.34
N ARG A 185 -7.84 -17.59 -6.81
CA ARG A 185 -8.53 -16.53 -7.57
C ARG A 185 -7.66 -15.30 -7.83
N LEU A 186 -6.45 -15.21 -7.25
CA LEU A 186 -5.59 -14.05 -7.41
C LEU A 186 -5.09 -13.92 -8.85
N LEU A 187 -5.35 -12.78 -9.48
CA LEU A 187 -4.84 -12.41 -10.80
C LEU A 187 -3.55 -11.61 -10.71
N GLY A 188 -3.37 -10.81 -9.66
CA GLY A 188 -2.16 -10.03 -9.44
C GLY A 188 -2.19 -9.22 -8.17
N ALA A 189 -1.01 -8.76 -7.73
CA ALA A 189 -0.82 -7.89 -6.60
C ALA A 189 -0.03 -6.65 -7.04
N ARG A 190 -0.50 -5.46 -6.68
CA ARG A 190 0.03 -4.19 -7.15
C ARG A 190 0.36 -3.28 -5.97
N TRP A 191 1.31 -2.38 -6.18
CA TRP A 191 1.79 -1.44 -5.17
C TRP A 191 1.92 -0.04 -5.76
N PRO A 192 1.59 1.03 -5.01
CA PRO A 192 1.75 2.39 -5.49
C PRO A 192 3.18 2.68 -5.96
N SER A 193 3.33 3.37 -7.09
CA SER A 193 4.64 3.67 -7.68
C SER A 193 5.40 4.74 -6.88
N THR A 194 4.67 5.65 -6.22
CA THR A 194 5.24 6.75 -5.44
C THR A 194 5.52 6.39 -3.98
N TYR A 195 5.17 5.18 -3.54
CA TYR A 195 5.38 4.74 -2.16
C TYR A 195 6.38 3.59 -2.11
N PRO A 196 7.45 3.67 -1.30
CA PRO A 196 8.45 2.61 -1.22
C PRO A 196 7.83 1.26 -0.85
N PRO A 197 8.12 0.18 -1.58
CA PRO A 197 7.57 -1.13 -1.28
C PRO A 197 8.06 -1.62 0.09
N ARG A 198 7.14 -2.18 0.89
CA ARG A 198 7.48 -2.80 2.17
C ARG A 198 7.88 -4.26 1.94
N GLN A 199 8.93 -4.69 2.62
CA GLN A 199 9.34 -6.11 2.64
C GLN A 199 8.54 -6.94 3.66
N GLN A 200 7.59 -6.31 4.35
CA GLN A 200 6.81 -6.96 5.40
C GLN A 200 5.87 -8.02 4.78
N ARG A 201 6.08 -9.27 5.16
CA ARG A 201 5.19 -10.38 4.77
C ARG A 201 3.78 -10.15 5.33
N LEU A 202 2.79 -10.70 4.64
CA LEU A 202 1.42 -10.76 5.15
C LEU A 202 1.39 -11.50 6.49
N LEU A 203 0.63 -10.95 7.44
CA LEU A 203 0.38 -11.62 8.72
C LEU A 203 -0.39 -12.92 8.46
N THR A 204 0.08 -14.02 9.07
CA THR A 204 -0.68 -15.26 9.10
C THR A 204 -1.76 -15.15 10.17
N MET A 205 -3.01 -15.29 9.78
CA MET A 205 -4.19 -15.16 10.64
C MET A 205 -4.88 -16.52 10.74
N LYS A 206 -5.54 -16.78 11.88
CA LYS A 206 -6.28 -18.04 12.05
C LYS A 206 -7.63 -17.96 11.34
N PRO A 207 -8.07 -19.03 10.64
CA PRO A 207 -9.44 -19.14 10.15
C PRO A 207 -10.40 -19.03 11.33
N GLY A 208 -11.42 -18.19 11.25
CA GLY A 208 -12.41 -17.98 12.31
C GLY A 208 -12.42 -16.57 12.90
N GLU A 209 -11.35 -15.79 12.71
CA GLU A 209 -11.37 -14.35 13.04
C GLU A 209 -12.19 -13.53 12.02
N PHE A 210 -12.39 -14.06 10.80
CA PHE A 210 -13.15 -13.43 9.73
C PHE A 210 -13.99 -14.46 8.97
N LEU A 211 -15.21 -14.07 8.59
CA LEU A 211 -16.09 -14.90 7.78
C LEU A 211 -15.53 -15.06 6.37
N ALA A 212 -15.46 -16.30 5.89
CA ALA A 212 -15.22 -16.54 4.47
C ALA A 212 -16.43 -16.04 3.67
N THR A 213 -16.20 -15.28 2.63
CA THR A 213 -17.26 -14.88 1.69
C THR A 213 -16.94 -15.40 0.30
N THR A 214 -17.96 -15.88 -0.40
CA THR A 214 -17.96 -16.11 -1.83
C THR A 214 -18.78 -15.03 -2.54
N ASN A 215 -19.42 -14.17 -1.75
CA ASN A 215 -20.29 -13.10 -2.21
C ASN A 215 -19.60 -11.76 -1.95
N GLU A 216 -18.84 -11.30 -2.94
CA GLU A 216 -18.27 -9.96 -3.03
C GLU A 216 -19.15 -9.05 -3.91
N ILE A 217 -20.47 -9.35 -3.96
CA ILE A 217 -21.45 -8.55 -4.70
C ILE A 217 -21.78 -7.33 -3.89
#